data_cf66cecf1058ca6dcdd54b5ff5f4b17c
#
_entry.id   cf66cecf1058ca6dcdd54b5ff5f4b17c
#
_cell.length_a   1.000
_cell.length_b   1.000
_cell.length_c   1.000
_cell.angle_alpha   90.00
_cell.angle_beta   90.00
_cell.angle_gamma   90.00
#
_symmetry.space_group_name_H-M   'P 1'
#
loop_
_entity.id
_entity.type
_entity.pdbx_description
1 polymer ?
#
loop_
_entity_poly.entity_id
_entity_poly.type
_entity_poly.pdbx_seq_one_letter_code
_entity_poly.pdbx_strand_id
1 'polypeptide(L)'
;MSTLAGKTALVTGASRGIGRASALKLAKAGAQVLVHFSTGGEEADRVVAEIRKGGARADAIGVDLGAPDAPHRLAKRAREIIGDRLDILIANAGASKAATIEDTTVEDFDRLFAVNVRAPFFLVQQLLPILHEGSCIVFISSLAARAVVGTIPAYAATKGAIDTMVKHFASLLGQRGIRVNAVAPGVVETDMSTFTKSENGRNSALGMQTLKRIAQPDDIGGVVAFLACEEARWITGDIIHVDGGSKL
;
A
#
# COMPACT_ATOMS: atom_id res chain seq x y z
N MET A 1 7.37 14.88 13.04
CA MET A 1 6.54 13.66 13.13
C MET A 1 6.81 13.03 14.48
N SER A 2 5.76 12.59 15.18
CA SER A 2 5.88 11.81 16.41
C SER A 2 6.62 10.49 16.15
N THR A 3 7.22 9.98 17.21
CA THR A 3 7.96 8.72 17.14
C THR A 3 6.99 7.54 17.02
N LEU A 4 7.37 6.54 16.23
CA LEU A 4 6.73 5.21 16.17
C LEU A 4 7.53 4.17 16.98
N ALA A 5 8.36 4.63 17.91
CA ALA A 5 9.13 3.74 18.79
C ALA A 5 8.21 2.77 19.57
N GLY A 6 8.56 1.49 19.54
CA GLY A 6 7.75 0.44 20.12
C GLY A 6 6.53 -0.01 19.33
N LYS A 7 6.25 0.61 18.17
CA LYS A 7 5.18 0.21 17.25
C LYS A 7 5.65 -0.89 16.29
N THR A 8 4.70 -1.70 15.85
CA THR A 8 4.91 -2.75 14.84
C THR A 8 4.14 -2.41 13.56
N ALA A 9 4.77 -2.61 12.40
CA ALA A 9 4.18 -2.34 11.10
C ALA A 9 4.32 -3.54 10.16
N LEU A 10 3.24 -3.90 9.47
CA LEU A 10 3.26 -4.82 8.33
C LEU A 10 3.04 -4.01 7.05
N VAL A 11 3.99 -4.09 6.12
CA VAL A 11 3.90 -3.43 4.80
C VAL A 11 3.87 -4.49 3.71
N THR A 12 2.75 -4.59 2.99
CA THR A 12 2.63 -5.55 1.90
C THR A 12 3.24 -5.01 0.60
N GLY A 13 3.93 -5.87 -0.17
CA GLY A 13 4.64 -5.45 -1.40
C GLY A 13 5.78 -4.47 -1.11
N ALA A 14 6.54 -4.69 -0.03
CA ALA A 14 7.53 -3.75 0.49
C ALA A 14 8.95 -3.96 -0.06
N SER A 15 9.17 -4.90 -0.97
CA SER A 15 10.50 -5.13 -1.57
C SER A 15 10.98 -4.00 -2.48
N ARG A 16 10.06 -3.19 -3.04
CA ARG A 16 10.37 -2.10 -3.99
C ARG A 16 9.31 -1.00 -3.99
N GLY A 17 9.54 0.07 -4.76
CA GLY A 17 8.58 1.14 -5.03
C GLY A 17 8.03 1.81 -3.77
N ILE A 18 6.72 2.10 -3.79
CA ILE A 18 6.00 2.78 -2.71
C ILE A 18 6.08 1.99 -1.41
N GLY A 19 5.94 0.64 -1.48
CA GLY A 19 6.01 -0.20 -0.29
C GLY A 19 7.36 -0.13 0.41
N ARG A 20 8.47 -0.17 -0.36
CA ARG A 20 9.83 0.02 0.19
C ARG A 20 9.98 1.40 0.82
N ALA A 21 9.58 2.46 0.13
CA ALA A 21 9.67 3.82 0.65
C ALA A 21 8.87 3.97 1.96
N SER A 22 7.66 3.41 2.02
CA SER A 22 6.82 3.39 3.23
C SER A 22 7.50 2.63 4.36
N ALA A 23 8.04 1.43 4.10
CA ALA A 23 8.75 0.61 5.09
C ALA A 23 9.94 1.37 5.70
N LEU A 24 10.76 2.01 4.85
CA LEU A 24 11.91 2.78 5.31
C LEU A 24 11.51 4.02 6.14
N LYS A 25 10.44 4.73 5.74
CA LYS A 25 9.95 5.90 6.50
C LYS A 25 9.40 5.49 7.86
N LEU A 26 8.63 4.40 7.94
CA LEU A 26 8.11 3.86 9.21
C LEU A 26 9.25 3.40 10.13
N ALA A 27 10.24 2.69 9.59
CA ALA A 27 11.43 2.27 10.33
C ALA A 27 12.24 3.46 10.84
N LYS A 28 12.45 4.49 10.01
CA LYS A 28 13.14 5.73 10.40
C LYS A 28 12.39 6.47 11.52
N ALA A 29 11.07 6.33 11.59
CA ALA A 29 10.26 6.87 12.69
C ALA A 29 10.31 5.97 13.96
N GLY A 30 10.97 4.80 13.92
CA GLY A 30 11.21 3.93 15.07
C GLY A 30 10.38 2.65 15.11
N ALA A 31 9.54 2.37 14.10
CA ALA A 31 8.74 1.14 14.07
C ALA A 31 9.60 -0.10 13.75
N GLN A 32 9.22 -1.24 14.32
CA GLN A 32 9.61 -2.55 13.79
C GLN A 32 8.80 -2.83 12.53
N VAL A 33 9.42 -3.27 11.42
CA VAL A 33 8.75 -3.42 10.13
C VAL A 33 8.82 -4.84 9.61
N LEU A 34 7.67 -5.43 9.30
CA LEU A 34 7.56 -6.66 8.53
C LEU A 34 7.46 -6.30 7.04
N VAL A 35 8.48 -6.70 6.28
CA VAL A 35 8.64 -6.44 4.84
C VAL A 35 8.05 -7.62 4.08
N HIS A 36 6.79 -7.50 3.62
CA HIS A 36 6.17 -8.57 2.84
C HIS A 36 6.51 -8.44 1.35
N PHE A 37 6.75 -9.58 0.71
CA PHE A 37 7.00 -9.71 -0.74
C PHE A 37 6.30 -10.94 -1.33
N SER A 38 6.14 -10.97 -2.66
CA SER A 38 5.69 -12.17 -3.41
C SER A 38 6.87 -12.86 -4.08
N THR A 39 7.59 -12.18 -4.98
CA THR A 39 8.66 -12.74 -5.81
C THR A 39 10.03 -12.08 -5.58
N GLY A 40 10.12 -10.94 -4.98
CA GLY A 40 11.37 -10.17 -4.81
C GLY A 40 12.05 -10.45 -3.45
N GLY A 41 12.50 -11.69 -3.21
CA GLY A 41 13.13 -12.07 -1.94
C GLY A 41 14.44 -11.31 -1.67
N GLU A 42 15.36 -11.29 -2.62
CA GLU A 42 16.63 -10.56 -2.48
C GLU A 42 16.43 -9.05 -2.29
N GLU A 43 15.44 -8.46 -3.00
CA GLU A 43 15.06 -7.06 -2.80
C GLU A 43 14.52 -6.81 -1.39
N ALA A 44 13.67 -7.73 -0.89
CA ALA A 44 13.14 -7.63 0.47
C ALA A 44 14.24 -7.75 1.52
N ASP A 45 15.20 -8.67 1.33
CA ASP A 45 16.36 -8.83 2.21
C ASP A 45 17.23 -7.58 2.22
N ARG A 46 17.42 -6.91 1.07
CA ARG A 46 18.11 -5.62 0.99
C ARG A 46 17.37 -4.53 1.77
N VAL A 47 16.04 -4.48 1.70
CA VAL A 47 15.25 -3.52 2.50
C VAL A 47 15.38 -3.81 3.99
N VAL A 48 15.30 -5.07 4.39
CA VAL A 48 15.51 -5.48 5.80
C VAL A 48 16.90 -5.09 6.29
N ALA A 49 17.94 -5.35 5.50
CA ALA A 49 19.31 -4.98 5.84
C ALA A 49 19.47 -3.45 6.01
N GLU A 50 18.86 -2.66 5.12
CA GLU A 50 18.88 -1.20 5.19
C GLU A 50 18.18 -0.68 6.45
N ILE A 51 17.01 -1.24 6.79
CA ILE A 51 16.27 -0.90 8.01
C ILE A 51 17.10 -1.23 9.25
N ARG A 52 17.70 -2.42 9.31
CA ARG A 52 18.51 -2.87 10.44
C ARG A 52 19.78 -2.03 10.61
N LYS A 53 20.41 -1.64 9.50
CA LYS A 53 21.56 -0.70 9.49
C LYS A 53 21.16 0.66 10.08
N GLY A 54 19.92 1.09 9.89
CA GLY A 54 19.34 2.29 10.50
C GLY A 54 18.97 2.14 11.99
N GLY A 55 19.20 0.97 12.60
CA GLY A 55 18.94 0.70 14.02
C GLY A 55 17.52 0.20 14.35
N ALA A 56 16.63 0.06 13.37
CA ALA A 56 15.30 -0.49 13.59
C ALA A 56 15.26 -2.01 13.37
N ARG A 57 14.23 -2.67 13.90
CA ARG A 57 13.99 -4.10 13.66
C ARG A 57 13.19 -4.30 12.38
N ALA A 58 13.54 -5.31 11.59
CA ALA A 58 12.77 -5.70 10.42
C ALA A 58 12.95 -7.19 10.11
N ASP A 59 11.94 -7.80 9.51
CA ASP A 59 11.96 -9.18 9.03
C ASP A 59 11.21 -9.27 7.69
N ALA A 60 11.64 -10.19 6.83
CA ALA A 60 11.02 -10.42 5.52
C ALA A 60 10.00 -11.57 5.58
N ILE A 61 8.86 -11.43 4.88
CA ILE A 61 7.83 -12.47 4.79
C ILE A 61 7.43 -12.66 3.33
N GLY A 62 7.72 -13.85 2.76
CA GLY A 62 7.34 -14.19 1.39
C GLY A 62 5.99 -14.91 1.33
N VAL A 63 4.99 -14.31 0.66
CA VAL A 63 3.66 -14.91 0.38
C VAL A 63 3.10 -14.35 -0.92
N ASP A 64 2.67 -15.18 -1.89
CA ASP A 64 1.92 -14.69 -3.05
C ASP A 64 0.47 -14.41 -2.68
N LEU A 65 0.08 -13.13 -2.62
CA LEU A 65 -1.26 -12.67 -2.27
C LEU A 65 -2.34 -13.01 -3.31
N GLY A 66 -2.00 -13.52 -4.46
CA GLY A 66 -2.97 -14.05 -5.43
C GLY A 66 -3.60 -15.37 -5.02
N ALA A 67 -2.93 -16.16 -4.16
CA ALA A 67 -3.47 -17.41 -3.66
C ALA A 67 -4.63 -17.18 -2.68
N PRO A 68 -5.68 -18.05 -2.71
CA PRO A 68 -6.87 -17.86 -1.85
C PRO A 68 -6.57 -17.86 -0.34
N ASP A 69 -5.62 -18.68 0.09
CA ASP A 69 -5.23 -18.84 1.50
C ASP A 69 -4.13 -17.86 1.95
N ALA A 70 -3.62 -17.04 1.04
CA ALA A 70 -2.48 -16.16 1.29
C ALA A 70 -2.70 -15.18 2.46
N PRO A 71 -3.88 -14.54 2.63
CA PRO A 71 -4.11 -13.67 3.77
C PRO A 71 -3.95 -14.38 5.12
N HIS A 72 -4.42 -15.63 5.22
CA HIS A 72 -4.24 -16.44 6.43
C HIS A 72 -2.77 -16.76 6.70
N ARG A 73 -2.04 -17.20 5.65
CA ARG A 73 -0.60 -17.52 5.77
C ARG A 73 0.20 -16.31 6.17
N LEU A 74 -0.09 -15.14 5.57
CA LEU A 74 0.62 -13.90 5.89
C LEU A 74 0.33 -13.46 7.33
N ALA A 75 -0.93 -13.43 7.74
CA ALA A 75 -1.32 -13.07 9.10
C ALA A 75 -0.71 -14.01 10.14
N LYS A 76 -0.72 -15.32 9.90
CA LYS A 76 -0.08 -16.32 10.76
C LYS A 76 1.41 -16.03 10.92
N ARG A 77 2.15 -15.88 9.82
CA ARG A 77 3.59 -15.59 9.85
C ARG A 77 3.92 -14.26 10.53
N ALA A 78 3.09 -13.25 10.30
CA ALA A 78 3.27 -11.97 10.98
C ALA A 78 3.15 -12.16 12.52
N ARG A 79 2.12 -12.87 12.99
CA ARG A 79 1.93 -13.15 14.42
C ARG A 79 3.07 -13.95 15.03
N GLU A 80 3.65 -14.90 14.30
CA GLU A 80 4.82 -15.67 14.75
C GLU A 80 6.03 -14.76 15.05
N ILE A 81 6.15 -13.60 14.38
CA ILE A 81 7.27 -12.67 14.53
C ILE A 81 6.98 -11.58 15.57
N ILE A 82 5.78 -10.97 15.50
CA ILE A 82 5.44 -9.80 16.33
C ILE A 82 4.54 -10.12 17.53
N GLY A 83 4.06 -11.36 17.65
CA GLY A 83 3.10 -11.75 18.69
C GLY A 83 1.69 -11.22 18.40
N ASP A 84 0.97 -10.88 19.46
CA ASP A 84 -0.46 -10.53 19.40
C ASP A 84 -0.73 -9.02 19.32
N ARG A 85 0.23 -8.25 18.77
CA ARG A 85 0.06 -6.80 18.60
C ARG A 85 0.59 -6.29 17.28
N LEU A 86 -0.30 -5.74 16.46
CA LEU A 86 0.01 -4.99 15.25
C LEU A 86 -0.55 -3.58 15.37
N ASP A 87 0.32 -2.57 15.25
CA ASP A 87 -0.08 -1.17 15.32
C ASP A 87 -0.41 -0.57 13.94
N ILE A 88 0.30 -1.00 12.88
CA ILE A 88 0.23 -0.37 11.56
C ILE A 88 0.16 -1.46 10.48
N LEU A 89 -0.87 -1.40 9.64
CA LEU A 89 -0.97 -2.18 8.41
C LEU A 89 -0.92 -1.24 7.20
N ILE A 90 0.06 -1.43 6.31
CA ILE A 90 0.09 -0.78 5.00
C ILE A 90 -0.25 -1.83 3.93
N ALA A 91 -1.48 -1.79 3.44
CA ALA A 91 -1.99 -2.64 2.37
C ALA A 91 -1.60 -2.04 1.02
N ASN A 92 -0.32 -2.22 0.64
CA ASN A 92 0.29 -1.64 -0.55
C ASN A 92 0.43 -2.63 -1.71
N ALA A 93 0.57 -3.92 -1.45
CA ALA A 93 0.71 -4.91 -2.54
C ALA A 93 -0.40 -4.75 -3.58
N GLY A 94 0.00 -4.78 -4.85
CA GLY A 94 -0.93 -4.63 -5.95
C GLY A 94 -0.35 -5.15 -7.26
N ALA A 95 -1.24 -5.49 -8.17
CA ALA A 95 -0.95 -5.84 -9.55
C ALA A 95 -1.65 -4.84 -10.48
N SER A 96 -1.06 -4.61 -11.65
CA SER A 96 -1.66 -3.82 -12.71
C SER A 96 -1.46 -4.52 -14.05
N LYS A 97 -2.43 -4.40 -14.92
CA LYS A 97 -2.39 -4.88 -16.31
C LYS A 97 -3.03 -3.81 -17.19
N ALA A 98 -2.29 -3.39 -18.21
CA ALA A 98 -2.85 -2.56 -19.28
C ALA A 98 -3.51 -3.47 -20.31
N ALA A 99 -4.80 -3.30 -20.52
CA ALA A 99 -5.61 -4.01 -21.52
C ALA A 99 -6.86 -3.19 -21.83
N THR A 100 -7.39 -3.29 -23.04
CA THR A 100 -8.70 -2.74 -23.40
C THR A 100 -9.82 -3.58 -22.77
N ILE A 101 -11.07 -3.16 -22.94
CA ILE A 101 -12.23 -3.99 -22.49
C ILE A 101 -12.24 -5.30 -23.29
N GLU A 102 -11.92 -5.25 -24.58
CA GLU A 102 -11.92 -6.39 -25.50
C GLU A 102 -10.78 -7.37 -25.21
N ASP A 103 -9.61 -6.86 -24.81
CA ASP A 103 -8.41 -7.66 -24.58
C ASP A 103 -8.25 -8.15 -23.13
N THR A 104 -9.10 -7.69 -22.20
CA THR A 104 -9.04 -8.12 -20.80
C THR A 104 -9.53 -9.57 -20.68
N THR A 105 -8.63 -10.49 -20.30
CA THR A 105 -9.00 -11.88 -20.06
C THR A 105 -9.61 -12.07 -18.67
N VAL A 106 -10.37 -13.15 -18.48
CA VAL A 106 -10.94 -13.52 -17.18
C VAL A 106 -9.82 -13.76 -16.16
N GLU A 107 -8.73 -14.41 -16.58
CA GLU A 107 -7.58 -14.72 -15.74
C GLU A 107 -6.87 -13.44 -15.23
N ASP A 108 -6.67 -12.44 -16.11
CA ASP A 108 -6.08 -11.16 -15.75
C ASP A 108 -7.01 -10.40 -14.78
N PHE A 109 -8.31 -10.40 -15.07
CA PHE A 109 -9.33 -9.78 -14.21
C PHE A 109 -9.33 -10.42 -12.82
N ASP A 110 -9.42 -11.75 -12.75
CA ASP A 110 -9.43 -12.50 -11.50
C ASP A 110 -8.14 -12.30 -10.69
N ARG A 111 -6.98 -12.27 -11.37
CA ARG A 111 -5.69 -11.98 -10.72
C ARG A 111 -5.66 -10.59 -10.12
N LEU A 112 -6.15 -9.58 -10.84
CA LEU A 112 -6.24 -8.21 -10.34
C LEU A 112 -7.13 -8.11 -9.11
N PHE A 113 -8.33 -8.71 -9.14
CA PHE A 113 -9.24 -8.72 -8.00
C PHE A 113 -8.72 -9.56 -6.83
N ALA A 114 -8.05 -10.67 -7.11
CA ALA A 114 -7.43 -11.50 -6.09
C ALA A 114 -6.39 -10.72 -5.27
N VAL A 115 -5.46 -10.04 -5.96
CA VAL A 115 -4.35 -9.33 -5.30
C VAL A 115 -4.80 -7.99 -4.71
N ASN A 116 -5.57 -7.21 -5.48
CA ASN A 116 -5.86 -5.83 -5.13
C ASN A 116 -7.08 -5.66 -4.20
N VAL A 117 -8.01 -6.62 -4.18
CA VAL A 117 -9.27 -6.51 -3.43
C VAL A 117 -9.43 -7.64 -2.42
N ARG A 118 -9.44 -8.90 -2.89
CA ARG A 118 -9.64 -10.06 -2.00
C ARG A 118 -8.57 -10.14 -0.93
N ALA A 119 -7.30 -10.05 -1.33
CA ALA A 119 -6.20 -10.22 -0.39
C ALA A 119 -6.20 -9.16 0.72
N PRO A 120 -6.25 -7.85 0.45
CA PRO A 120 -6.26 -6.86 1.53
C PRO A 120 -7.52 -6.95 2.40
N PHE A 121 -8.70 -7.29 1.84
CA PHE A 121 -9.91 -7.50 2.62
C PHE A 121 -9.72 -8.58 3.68
N PHE A 122 -9.34 -9.78 3.24
CA PHE A 122 -9.18 -10.91 4.14
C PHE A 122 -7.93 -10.78 5.04
N LEU A 123 -6.89 -10.07 4.60
CA LEU A 123 -5.74 -9.77 5.46
C LEU A 123 -6.15 -8.91 6.66
N VAL A 124 -6.94 -7.86 6.44
CA VAL A 124 -7.50 -7.06 7.54
C VAL A 124 -8.32 -7.97 8.47
N GLN A 125 -9.23 -8.80 7.92
CA GLN A 125 -10.04 -9.73 8.71
C GLN A 125 -9.17 -10.64 9.59
N GLN A 126 -8.10 -11.22 9.05
CA GLN A 126 -7.23 -12.13 9.78
C GLN A 126 -6.37 -11.41 10.84
N LEU A 127 -6.09 -10.13 10.65
CA LEU A 127 -5.32 -9.31 11.58
C LEU A 127 -6.18 -8.64 12.67
N LEU A 128 -7.52 -8.61 12.52
CA LEU A 128 -8.43 -8.01 13.51
C LEU A 128 -8.16 -8.43 14.96
N PRO A 129 -7.80 -9.71 15.27
CA PRO A 129 -7.53 -10.11 16.66
C PRO A 129 -6.32 -9.44 17.29
N ILE A 130 -5.37 -8.96 16.49
CA ILE A 130 -4.12 -8.32 16.96
C ILE A 130 -4.06 -6.81 16.67
N LEU A 131 -5.08 -6.25 16.00
CA LEU A 131 -5.30 -4.82 15.89
C LEU A 131 -6.06 -4.33 17.13
N HIS A 132 -5.66 -3.20 17.67
CA HIS A 132 -6.16 -2.64 18.93
C HIS A 132 -6.43 -1.14 18.81
N GLU A 133 -6.91 -0.51 19.87
CA GLU A 133 -7.08 0.94 19.95
C GLU A 133 -5.78 1.68 19.61
N GLY A 134 -5.87 2.67 18.74
CA GLY A 134 -4.73 3.41 18.21
C GLY A 134 -4.04 2.76 17.01
N SER A 135 -4.46 1.55 16.58
CA SER A 135 -3.96 0.95 15.34
C SER A 135 -4.41 1.73 14.10
N CYS A 136 -3.60 1.65 13.03
CA CYS A 136 -3.83 2.35 11.78
C CYS A 136 -3.72 1.39 10.58
N ILE A 137 -4.69 1.46 9.68
CA ILE A 137 -4.68 0.75 8.39
C ILE A 137 -4.61 1.80 7.28
N VAL A 138 -3.62 1.68 6.39
CA VAL A 138 -3.51 2.53 5.20
C VAL A 138 -3.51 1.65 3.95
N PHE A 139 -4.48 1.85 3.09
CA PHE A 139 -4.53 1.23 1.77
C PHE A 139 -3.83 2.11 0.74
N ILE A 140 -3.23 1.49 -0.27
CA ILE A 140 -2.76 2.22 -1.45
C ILE A 140 -3.79 2.09 -2.57
N SER A 141 -4.54 3.18 -2.77
CA SER A 141 -5.48 3.37 -3.87
C SER A 141 -4.75 3.86 -5.13
N SER A 142 -5.39 4.68 -5.95
CA SER A 142 -4.81 5.25 -7.17
C SER A 142 -5.66 6.41 -7.69
N LEU A 143 -5.04 7.33 -8.43
CA LEU A 143 -5.74 8.29 -9.28
C LEU A 143 -6.76 7.60 -10.21
N ALA A 144 -6.45 6.38 -10.66
CA ALA A 144 -7.33 5.59 -11.53
C ALA A 144 -8.69 5.23 -10.91
N ALA A 145 -8.84 5.31 -9.58
CA ALA A 145 -10.13 5.10 -8.92
C ALA A 145 -11.15 6.21 -9.22
N ARG A 146 -10.68 7.45 -9.51
CA ARG A 146 -11.53 8.63 -9.72
C ARG A 146 -11.43 9.25 -11.12
N ALA A 147 -10.41 8.90 -11.89
CA ALA A 147 -10.14 9.52 -13.19
C ALA A 147 -9.69 8.50 -14.23
N VAL A 148 -10.04 8.73 -15.48
CA VAL A 148 -9.58 7.89 -16.57
C VAL A 148 -8.09 8.15 -16.83
N VAL A 149 -7.28 7.10 -16.64
CA VAL A 149 -5.83 7.13 -16.83
C VAL A 149 -5.41 5.90 -17.64
N GLY A 150 -4.89 6.12 -18.84
CA GLY A 150 -4.45 5.01 -19.71
C GLY A 150 -5.55 3.99 -19.99
N THR A 151 -5.14 2.80 -20.41
CA THR A 151 -6.04 1.68 -20.76
C THR A 151 -5.95 0.59 -19.67
N ILE A 152 -6.56 0.88 -18.51
CA ILE A 152 -6.48 0.02 -17.30
C ILE A 152 -7.85 -0.13 -16.61
N PRO A 153 -8.98 -0.40 -17.32
CA PRO A 153 -10.32 -0.39 -16.73
C PRO A 153 -10.48 -1.39 -15.57
N ALA A 154 -10.00 -2.62 -15.73
CA ALA A 154 -10.09 -3.64 -14.68
C ALA A 154 -9.27 -3.25 -13.42
N TYR A 155 -8.06 -2.70 -13.59
CA TYR A 155 -7.28 -2.17 -12.48
C TYR A 155 -8.01 -1.01 -11.78
N ALA A 156 -8.55 -0.06 -12.55
CA ALA A 156 -9.30 1.09 -12.02
C ALA A 156 -10.48 0.62 -11.16
N ALA A 157 -11.23 -0.40 -11.63
CA ALA A 157 -12.32 -1.00 -10.86
C ALA A 157 -11.84 -1.55 -9.51
N THR A 158 -10.67 -2.21 -9.46
CA THR A 158 -10.12 -2.69 -8.17
C THR A 158 -9.78 -1.53 -7.22
N LYS A 159 -9.33 -0.38 -7.74
CA LYS A 159 -9.00 0.78 -6.92
C LYS A 159 -10.25 1.53 -6.43
N GLY A 160 -11.31 1.56 -7.23
CA GLY A 160 -12.63 2.02 -6.78
C GLY A 160 -13.19 1.13 -5.65
N ALA A 161 -12.98 -0.18 -5.73
CA ALA A 161 -13.35 -1.10 -4.64
C ALA A 161 -12.58 -0.80 -3.35
N ILE A 162 -11.29 -0.45 -3.42
CA ILE A 162 -10.48 -0.03 -2.26
C ILE A 162 -11.07 1.24 -1.64
N ASP A 163 -11.41 2.26 -2.43
CA ASP A 163 -11.96 3.52 -1.92
C ASP A 163 -13.30 3.31 -1.16
N THR A 164 -14.13 2.39 -1.65
CA THR A 164 -15.35 1.98 -0.96
C THR A 164 -15.03 1.22 0.33
N MET A 165 -14.10 0.27 0.27
CA MET A 165 -13.68 -0.55 1.42
C MET A 165 -13.15 0.32 2.57
N VAL A 166 -12.38 1.36 2.28
CA VAL A 166 -11.86 2.31 3.29
C VAL A 166 -12.98 2.92 4.11
N LYS A 167 -14.03 3.41 3.47
CA LYS A 167 -15.18 4.04 4.15
C LYS A 167 -15.91 3.06 5.06
N HIS A 168 -16.18 1.85 4.57
CA HIS A 168 -16.85 0.83 5.35
C HIS A 168 -16.01 0.33 6.53
N PHE A 169 -14.71 0.09 6.31
CA PHE A 169 -13.82 -0.35 7.37
C PHE A 169 -13.61 0.74 8.43
N ALA A 170 -13.46 2.00 8.02
CA ALA A 170 -13.36 3.12 8.96
C ALA A 170 -14.61 3.22 9.87
N SER A 171 -15.80 3.08 9.28
CA SER A 171 -17.06 3.11 10.04
C SER A 171 -17.16 1.95 11.04
N LEU A 172 -16.80 0.74 10.61
CA LEU A 172 -16.92 -0.46 11.45
C LEU A 172 -15.83 -0.55 12.52
N LEU A 173 -14.59 -0.17 12.19
CA LEU A 173 -13.44 -0.31 13.08
C LEU A 173 -13.21 0.93 13.97
N GLY A 174 -13.83 2.05 13.64
CA GLY A 174 -13.73 3.28 14.43
C GLY A 174 -14.22 3.11 15.87
N GLN A 175 -15.23 2.27 16.11
CA GLN A 175 -15.69 1.92 17.46
C GLN A 175 -14.64 1.20 18.30
N ARG A 176 -13.63 0.60 17.65
CA ARG A 176 -12.49 -0.03 18.29
C ARG A 176 -11.27 0.90 18.39
N GLY A 177 -11.43 2.18 18.05
CA GLY A 177 -10.32 3.14 18.01
C GLY A 177 -9.29 2.87 16.90
N ILE A 178 -9.68 2.12 15.84
CA ILE A 178 -8.80 1.79 14.71
C ILE A 178 -9.12 2.74 13.55
N ARG A 179 -8.09 3.44 13.04
CA ARG A 179 -8.23 4.34 11.89
C ARG A 179 -7.97 3.61 10.58
N VAL A 180 -8.74 3.92 9.56
CA VAL A 180 -8.61 3.34 8.22
C VAL A 180 -8.64 4.45 7.18
N ASN A 181 -7.59 4.58 6.38
CA ASN A 181 -7.49 5.57 5.31
C ASN A 181 -6.88 4.95 4.05
N ALA A 182 -6.91 5.69 2.95
CA ALA A 182 -6.13 5.38 1.77
C ALA A 182 -5.23 6.55 1.36
N VAL A 183 -4.13 6.22 0.71
CA VAL A 183 -3.35 7.14 -0.12
C VAL A 183 -3.64 6.78 -1.56
N ALA A 184 -4.00 7.77 -2.38
CA ALA A 184 -4.26 7.63 -3.82
C ALA A 184 -3.16 8.35 -4.62
N PRO A 185 -2.09 7.64 -5.03
CA PRO A 185 -1.02 8.22 -5.83
C PRO A 185 -1.49 8.56 -7.26
N GLY A 186 -0.86 9.57 -7.85
CA GLY A 186 -0.82 9.75 -9.28
C GLY A 186 0.21 8.83 -9.95
N VAL A 187 0.88 9.33 -11.00
CA VAL A 187 1.97 8.59 -11.65
C VAL A 187 3.24 8.70 -10.80
N VAL A 188 3.74 7.55 -10.34
CA VAL A 188 4.95 7.44 -9.51
C VAL A 188 6.00 6.64 -10.27
N GLU A 189 7.24 7.05 -10.24
CA GLU A 189 8.37 6.36 -10.88
C GLU A 189 8.69 5.05 -10.15
N THR A 190 8.11 3.97 -10.67
CA THR A 190 8.23 2.60 -10.14
C THR A 190 8.28 1.60 -11.29
N ASP A 191 8.57 0.34 -10.98
CA ASP A 191 8.52 -0.75 -11.97
C ASP A 191 7.11 -0.96 -12.55
N MET A 192 6.07 -0.55 -11.85
CA MET A 192 4.69 -0.62 -12.34
C MET A 192 4.40 0.45 -13.40
N SER A 193 5.14 1.56 -13.39
CA SER A 193 4.95 2.73 -14.27
C SER A 193 6.01 2.79 -15.38
N THR A 194 6.35 1.65 -15.99
CA THR A 194 7.42 1.56 -17.00
C THR A 194 7.22 2.48 -18.20
N PHE A 195 5.96 2.87 -18.52
CA PHE A 195 5.65 3.78 -19.61
C PHE A 195 6.30 5.16 -19.44
N THR A 196 6.59 5.59 -18.21
CA THR A 196 7.28 6.87 -17.93
C THR A 196 8.75 6.87 -18.34
N LYS A 197 9.30 5.69 -18.69
CA LYS A 197 10.67 5.57 -19.21
C LYS A 197 10.78 6.08 -20.65
N SER A 198 9.66 6.13 -21.39
CA SER A 198 9.62 6.75 -22.71
C SER A 198 9.30 8.25 -22.60
N GLU A 199 9.81 9.05 -23.52
CA GLU A 199 9.56 10.50 -23.57
C GLU A 199 8.05 10.81 -23.71
N ASN A 200 7.36 10.10 -24.59
CA ASN A 200 5.92 10.27 -24.80
C ASN A 200 5.11 9.94 -23.53
N GLY A 201 5.46 8.84 -22.86
CA GLY A 201 4.80 8.44 -21.60
C GLY A 201 5.06 9.44 -20.48
N ARG A 202 6.30 9.95 -20.40
CA ARG A 202 6.66 11.00 -19.44
C ARG A 202 5.89 12.29 -19.70
N ASN A 203 5.84 12.74 -20.95
CA ASN A 203 5.10 13.95 -21.34
C ASN A 203 3.60 13.79 -21.08
N SER A 204 3.02 12.62 -21.36
CA SER A 204 1.62 12.31 -21.02
C SER A 204 1.36 12.40 -19.52
N ALA A 205 2.24 11.83 -18.67
CA ALA A 205 2.13 11.93 -17.22
C ALA A 205 2.21 13.39 -16.75
N LEU A 206 3.19 14.15 -17.23
CA LEU A 206 3.36 15.58 -16.90
C LEU A 206 2.19 16.45 -17.41
N GLY A 207 1.56 16.06 -18.51
CA GLY A 207 0.37 16.73 -19.04
C GLY A 207 -0.85 16.60 -18.15
N MET A 208 -0.96 15.50 -17.41
CA MET A 208 -2.10 15.23 -16.52
C MET A 208 -2.03 15.96 -15.16
N GLN A 209 -0.84 16.38 -14.72
CA GLN A 209 -0.62 16.88 -13.35
C GLN A 209 -0.19 18.34 -13.32
N THR A 210 -0.48 19.02 -12.22
CA THR A 210 -0.13 20.43 -12.01
C THR A 210 1.35 20.59 -11.65
N LEU A 211 1.88 19.75 -10.75
CA LEU A 211 3.31 19.75 -10.43
C LEU A 211 4.10 19.05 -11.54
N LYS A 212 5.01 19.77 -12.20
CA LYS A 212 5.71 19.34 -13.42
C LYS A 212 6.93 18.46 -13.17
N ARG A 213 6.78 17.42 -12.36
CA ARG A 213 7.74 16.33 -12.19
C ARG A 213 7.01 15.01 -11.95
N ILE A 214 7.59 13.90 -12.33
CA ILE A 214 7.09 12.58 -11.95
C ILE A 214 7.34 12.38 -10.44
N ALA A 215 6.32 11.90 -9.73
CA ALA A 215 6.45 11.62 -8.30
C ALA A 215 7.44 10.47 -8.06
N GLN A 216 8.19 10.57 -6.97
CA GLN A 216 9.07 9.50 -6.49
C GLN A 216 8.35 8.68 -5.40
N PRO A 217 8.73 7.42 -5.16
CA PRO A 217 8.16 6.60 -4.08
C PRO A 217 8.19 7.31 -2.71
N ASP A 218 9.21 8.12 -2.45
CA ASP A 218 9.39 8.89 -1.22
C ASP A 218 8.30 9.97 -1.01
N ASP A 219 7.74 10.53 -2.09
CA ASP A 219 6.63 11.49 -2.01
C ASP A 219 5.38 10.82 -1.41
N ILE A 220 5.19 9.54 -1.70
CA ILE A 220 4.07 8.75 -1.19
C ILE A 220 4.37 8.19 0.20
N GLY A 221 5.57 7.62 0.38
CA GLY A 221 6.00 7.03 1.65
C GLY A 221 5.96 8.02 2.82
N GLY A 222 6.22 9.31 2.56
CA GLY A 222 6.09 10.38 3.55
C GLY A 222 4.67 10.56 4.07
N VAL A 223 3.68 10.55 3.17
CA VAL A 223 2.26 10.67 3.53
C VAL A 223 1.76 9.41 4.24
N VAL A 224 2.18 8.22 3.79
CA VAL A 224 1.88 6.95 4.48
C VAL A 224 2.39 6.98 5.93
N ALA A 225 3.64 7.41 6.15
CA ALA A 225 4.20 7.53 7.49
C ALA A 225 3.46 8.58 8.34
N PHE A 226 3.06 9.71 7.77
CA PHE A 226 2.24 10.71 8.46
C PHE A 226 0.90 10.11 8.91
N LEU A 227 0.18 9.39 8.05
CA LEU A 227 -1.08 8.75 8.41
C LEU A 227 -0.94 7.70 9.52
N ALA A 228 0.23 7.09 9.66
CA ALA A 228 0.52 6.15 10.74
C ALA A 228 0.86 6.84 12.08
N CYS A 229 1.15 8.14 12.08
CA CYS A 229 1.56 8.89 13.26
C CYS A 229 0.36 9.45 14.04
N GLU A 230 0.63 9.91 15.28
CA GLU A 230 -0.36 10.53 16.19
C GLU A 230 -0.91 11.85 15.63
N GLU A 231 -0.14 12.56 14.81
CA GLU A 231 -0.59 13.80 14.17
C GLU A 231 -1.80 13.58 13.25
N ALA A 232 -1.99 12.35 12.75
CA ALA A 232 -3.14 11.97 11.93
C ALA A 232 -4.29 11.31 12.73
N ARG A 233 -4.29 11.40 14.07
CA ARG A 233 -5.26 10.72 14.95
C ARG A 233 -6.73 11.05 14.67
N TRP A 234 -7.00 12.18 14.02
CA TRP A 234 -8.37 12.61 13.68
C TRP A 234 -8.72 12.43 12.20
N ILE A 235 -7.90 11.65 11.45
CA ILE A 235 -8.14 11.33 10.04
C ILE A 235 -8.52 9.86 9.95
N THR A 236 -9.75 9.56 9.52
CA THR A 236 -10.24 8.20 9.25
C THR A 236 -11.34 8.23 8.20
N GLY A 237 -11.40 7.22 7.34
CA GLY A 237 -12.39 7.08 6.26
C GLY A 237 -12.06 7.91 5.02
N ASP A 238 -10.87 8.50 4.95
CA ASP A 238 -10.49 9.42 3.88
C ASP A 238 -9.54 8.78 2.85
N ILE A 239 -9.59 9.31 1.63
CA ILE A 239 -8.72 8.98 0.52
C ILE A 239 -7.85 10.20 0.23
N ILE A 240 -6.61 10.19 0.72
CA ILE A 240 -5.67 11.29 0.55
C ILE A 240 -5.03 11.21 -0.85
N HIS A 241 -5.36 12.16 -1.70
CA HIS A 241 -4.77 12.26 -3.04
C HIS A 241 -3.33 12.81 -2.95
N VAL A 242 -2.37 12.02 -3.44
CA VAL A 242 -0.95 12.37 -3.50
C VAL A 242 -0.51 12.22 -4.96
N ASP A 243 -1.05 13.07 -5.81
CA ASP A 243 -1.02 12.92 -7.25
C ASP A 243 -0.48 14.16 -8.01
N GLY A 244 0.09 15.13 -7.27
CA GLY A 244 0.64 16.35 -7.86
C GLY A 244 -0.39 17.24 -8.52
N GLY A 245 -1.68 17.15 -8.10
CA GLY A 245 -2.79 17.87 -8.73
C GLY A 245 -3.14 17.28 -10.10
N SER A 246 -3.17 15.95 -10.20
CA SER A 246 -3.52 15.27 -11.45
C SER A 246 -5.02 15.27 -11.69
N LYS A 247 -5.43 15.66 -12.91
CA LYS A 247 -6.84 15.64 -13.32
C LYS A 247 -7.76 16.46 -12.37
N LEU A 248 -7.28 17.65 -11.96
CA LEU A 248 -8.09 18.64 -11.24
C LEU A 248 -9.27 19.12 -12.10
#